data_b00052223e80306f4d59114d4fce71ee
#
_entry.id   b00052223e80306f4d59114d4fce71ee
#
_cell.length_a   1.000
_cell.length_b   1.000
_cell.length_c   1.000
_cell.angle_alpha   90.00
_cell.angle_beta   90.00
_cell.angle_gamma   90.00
#
_symmetry.space_group_name_H-M   'P 1'
#
loop_
_entity.id
_entity.type
_entity.pdbx_description
1 polymer ?
#
loop_
_entity_poly.entity_id
_entity_poly.type
_entity_poly.pdbx_seq_one_letter_code
_entity_poly.pdbx_strand_id
1 'polypeptide(L)'
;MKKILFLLLVIANSISGQNADSLFVSANELYRNGAFEEAIKKYKEIETLDEISSELYLNLGNAHYKLNKVGPTIFYYEKALKLDPLNTDVQNNLIFAQRLALDNIKEVPKTIFQKFNSTYLQKLSYNEWATVVVLFSFLTALFFLLFYFSYSPTKKRIYFTTSILSFIFFVFTVFITYNQYKQTKNKKEAVVFAEKTTVRNAPTLNAEAVFTLHEGTKVMVLDTLDNWKKIKIADGKEGWIIADEIKLLNNF
;
A
#
# COMPACT_ATOMS: atom_id res chain seq x y z
N MET A 1 -34.99 16.33 -13.97
CA MET A 1 -33.62 16.35 -14.49
C MET A 1 -32.59 15.78 -13.46
N LYS A 2 -32.45 16.30 -12.21
CA LYS A 2 -31.47 15.81 -11.22
C LYS A 2 -31.60 14.32 -10.88
N LYS A 3 -32.84 13.78 -10.78
CA LYS A 3 -33.08 12.34 -10.50
C LYS A 3 -32.68 11.43 -11.67
N ILE A 4 -32.86 11.91 -12.92
CA ILE A 4 -32.44 11.16 -14.13
C ILE A 4 -30.93 11.18 -14.24
N LEU A 5 -30.26 12.29 -13.93
CA LEU A 5 -28.82 12.40 -13.91
C LEU A 5 -28.20 11.47 -12.85
N PHE A 6 -28.79 11.40 -11.66
CA PHE A 6 -28.39 10.48 -10.59
C PHE A 6 -28.56 9.00 -11.00
N LEU A 7 -29.69 8.68 -11.65
CA LEU A 7 -29.94 7.32 -12.16
C LEU A 7 -28.95 6.92 -13.26
N LEU A 8 -28.64 7.83 -14.19
CA LEU A 8 -27.63 7.60 -15.23
C LEU A 8 -26.22 7.40 -14.62
N LEU A 9 -25.90 8.11 -13.56
CA LEU A 9 -24.61 7.98 -12.86
C LEU A 9 -24.49 6.63 -12.16
N VAL A 10 -25.58 6.13 -11.57
CA VAL A 10 -25.63 4.78 -10.94
C VAL A 10 -25.49 3.68 -12.01
N ILE A 11 -26.18 3.82 -13.16
CA ILE A 11 -26.12 2.84 -14.26
C ILE A 11 -24.71 2.82 -14.89
N ALA A 12 -24.07 3.99 -15.06
CA ALA A 12 -22.73 4.07 -15.63
C ALA A 12 -21.69 3.33 -14.77
N ASN A 13 -21.76 3.48 -13.44
CA ASN A 13 -20.88 2.74 -12.53
C ASN A 13 -21.12 1.22 -12.57
N SER A 14 -22.38 0.78 -12.72
CA SER A 14 -22.71 -0.64 -12.81
C SER A 14 -22.16 -1.32 -14.07
N ILE A 15 -22.09 -0.60 -15.19
CA ILE A 15 -21.56 -1.13 -16.46
C ILE A 15 -20.03 -1.30 -16.39
N SER A 16 -19.32 -0.37 -15.76
CA SER A 16 -17.87 -0.45 -15.61
C SER A 16 -17.45 -1.63 -14.73
N GLY A 17 -18.12 -1.87 -13.61
CA GLY A 17 -17.85 -2.99 -12.72
C GLY A 17 -18.06 -4.35 -13.40
N GLN A 18 -19.14 -4.53 -14.18
CA GLN A 18 -19.39 -5.77 -14.93
C GLN A 18 -18.31 -6.08 -15.96
N ASN A 19 -17.71 -5.04 -16.57
CA ASN A 19 -16.61 -5.24 -17.51
C ASN A 19 -15.33 -5.68 -16.78
N ALA A 20 -14.99 -5.09 -15.64
CA ALA A 20 -13.82 -5.45 -14.83
C ALA A 20 -13.93 -6.90 -14.31
N ASP A 21 -15.09 -7.32 -13.80
CA ASP A 21 -15.33 -8.69 -13.35
C ASP A 21 -15.15 -9.71 -14.47
N SER A 22 -15.69 -9.44 -15.65
CA SER A 22 -15.55 -10.34 -16.81
C SER A 22 -14.09 -10.46 -17.27
N LEU A 23 -13.35 -9.35 -17.27
CA LEU A 23 -11.93 -9.33 -17.57
C LEU A 23 -11.13 -10.13 -16.54
N PHE A 24 -11.48 -10.01 -15.26
CA PHE A 24 -10.83 -10.71 -14.16
C PHE A 24 -11.01 -12.22 -14.26
N VAL A 25 -12.24 -12.68 -14.53
CA VAL A 25 -12.53 -14.11 -14.77
C VAL A 25 -11.73 -14.63 -15.97
N SER A 26 -11.73 -13.89 -17.08
CA SER A 26 -10.97 -14.27 -18.28
C SER A 26 -9.46 -14.33 -18.03
N ALA A 27 -8.91 -13.35 -17.27
CA ALA A 27 -7.50 -13.33 -16.89
C ALA A 27 -7.13 -14.55 -16.01
N ASN A 28 -8.00 -14.90 -15.05
CA ASN A 28 -7.82 -16.07 -14.20
C ASN A 28 -7.85 -17.39 -15.00
N GLU A 29 -8.67 -17.48 -16.04
CA GLU A 29 -8.67 -18.65 -16.94
C GLU A 29 -7.38 -18.74 -17.74
N LEU A 30 -6.92 -17.65 -18.32
CA LEU A 30 -5.64 -17.60 -19.03
C LEU A 30 -4.48 -17.99 -18.11
N TYR A 31 -4.47 -17.49 -16.88
CA TYR A 31 -3.47 -17.84 -15.87
C TYR A 31 -3.47 -19.36 -15.58
N ARG A 32 -4.66 -19.96 -15.36
CA ARG A 32 -4.80 -21.41 -15.11
C ARG A 32 -4.34 -22.25 -16.27
N ASN A 33 -4.51 -21.76 -17.50
CA ASN A 33 -4.08 -22.43 -18.73
C ASN A 33 -2.61 -22.22 -19.06
N GLY A 34 -1.84 -21.49 -18.20
CA GLY A 34 -0.42 -21.21 -18.40
C GLY A 34 -0.12 -20.07 -19.38
N ALA A 35 -1.14 -19.39 -19.90
CA ALA A 35 -1.00 -18.22 -20.79
C ALA A 35 -0.75 -16.94 -19.97
N PHE A 36 0.43 -16.88 -19.31
CA PHE A 36 0.73 -15.86 -18.32
C PHE A 36 0.86 -14.45 -18.91
N GLU A 37 1.43 -14.31 -20.13
CA GLU A 37 1.55 -13.03 -20.81
C GLU A 37 0.17 -12.43 -21.16
N GLU A 38 -0.74 -13.28 -21.64
CA GLU A 38 -2.11 -12.90 -21.99
C GLU A 38 -2.90 -12.55 -20.71
N ALA A 39 -2.72 -13.32 -19.63
CA ALA A 39 -3.32 -13.03 -18.34
C ALA A 39 -2.87 -11.66 -17.82
N ILE A 40 -1.57 -11.33 -17.89
CA ILE A 40 -1.03 -10.02 -17.51
C ILE A 40 -1.67 -8.89 -18.34
N LYS A 41 -1.88 -9.08 -19.65
CA LYS A 41 -2.53 -8.05 -20.48
C LYS A 41 -3.95 -7.79 -19.98
N LYS A 42 -4.72 -8.84 -19.69
CA LYS A 42 -6.09 -8.73 -19.19
C LYS A 42 -6.16 -8.07 -17.80
N TYR A 43 -5.29 -8.46 -16.88
CA TYR A 43 -5.20 -7.81 -15.57
C TYR A 43 -4.84 -6.32 -15.70
N LYS A 44 -3.94 -5.95 -16.62
CA LYS A 44 -3.60 -4.55 -16.88
C LYS A 44 -4.73 -3.75 -17.52
N GLU A 45 -5.58 -4.39 -18.34
CA GLU A 45 -6.81 -3.75 -18.83
C GLU A 45 -7.71 -3.31 -17.66
N ILE A 46 -7.84 -4.14 -16.61
CA ILE A 46 -8.60 -3.79 -15.39
C ILE A 46 -7.94 -2.60 -14.67
N GLU A 47 -6.60 -2.61 -14.56
CA GLU A 47 -5.86 -1.48 -13.95
C GLU A 47 -6.13 -0.15 -14.69
N THR A 48 -6.33 -0.17 -16.01
CA THR A 48 -6.69 1.03 -16.80
C THR A 48 -8.12 1.52 -16.59
N LEU A 49 -9.00 0.67 -16.04
CA LEU A 49 -10.37 1.04 -15.68
C LEU A 49 -10.45 1.67 -14.26
N ASP A 50 -9.32 1.83 -13.59
CA ASP A 50 -9.19 2.32 -12.20
C ASP A 50 -9.86 1.40 -11.16
N GLU A 51 -10.14 0.12 -11.56
CA GLU A 51 -10.69 -0.92 -10.69
C GLU A 51 -9.56 -1.73 -10.07
N ILE A 52 -8.92 -1.12 -9.07
CA ILE A 52 -7.76 -1.70 -8.40
C ILE A 52 -8.14 -2.46 -7.13
N SER A 53 -7.51 -3.62 -6.92
CA SER A 53 -7.70 -4.43 -5.71
C SER A 53 -6.40 -5.14 -5.31
N SER A 54 -6.31 -5.54 -4.04
CA SER A 54 -5.19 -6.36 -3.56
C SER A 54 -5.10 -7.69 -4.32
N GLU A 55 -6.26 -8.29 -4.66
CA GLU A 55 -6.34 -9.54 -5.41
C GLU A 55 -5.85 -9.38 -6.86
N LEU A 56 -6.21 -8.27 -7.53
CA LEU A 56 -5.70 -7.96 -8.86
C LEU A 56 -4.17 -7.91 -8.86
N TYR A 57 -3.59 -7.21 -7.90
CA TYR A 57 -2.14 -7.08 -7.82
C TYR A 57 -1.45 -8.37 -7.37
N LEU A 58 -2.08 -9.18 -6.51
CA LEU A 58 -1.60 -10.52 -6.19
C LEU A 58 -1.50 -11.38 -7.46
N ASN A 59 -2.55 -11.39 -8.29
CA ASN A 59 -2.58 -12.19 -9.50
C ASN A 59 -1.61 -11.68 -10.58
N LEU A 60 -1.44 -10.37 -10.72
CA LEU A 60 -0.38 -9.78 -11.55
C LEU A 60 1.02 -10.21 -11.06
N GLY A 61 1.27 -10.14 -9.75
CA GLY A 61 2.51 -10.61 -9.14
C GLY A 61 2.74 -12.12 -9.43
N ASN A 62 1.72 -12.95 -9.23
CA ASN A 62 1.78 -14.38 -9.50
C ASN A 62 2.10 -14.67 -10.98
N ALA A 63 1.47 -13.96 -11.92
CA ALA A 63 1.71 -14.14 -13.34
C ALA A 63 3.14 -13.73 -13.74
N HIS A 64 3.64 -12.63 -13.21
CA HIS A 64 5.03 -12.23 -13.42
C HIS A 64 6.04 -13.21 -12.79
N TYR A 65 5.71 -13.76 -11.61
CA TYR A 65 6.52 -14.78 -10.95
C TYR A 65 6.68 -16.03 -11.81
N LYS A 66 5.58 -16.50 -12.44
CA LYS A 66 5.62 -17.65 -13.38
C LYS A 66 6.49 -17.40 -14.60
N LEU A 67 6.68 -16.14 -14.98
CA LEU A 67 7.56 -15.72 -16.07
C LEU A 67 8.99 -15.40 -15.62
N ASN A 68 9.34 -15.65 -14.33
CA ASN A 68 10.64 -15.33 -13.72
C ASN A 68 11.03 -13.84 -13.81
N LYS A 69 10.05 -12.92 -13.83
CA LYS A 69 10.25 -11.46 -13.86
C LYS A 69 10.27 -10.92 -12.45
N VAL A 70 11.45 -10.90 -11.81
CA VAL A 70 11.60 -10.62 -10.36
C VAL A 70 11.13 -9.21 -10.00
N GLY A 71 11.57 -8.17 -10.73
CA GLY A 71 11.22 -6.78 -10.49
C GLY A 71 9.71 -6.52 -10.52
N PRO A 72 9.02 -6.88 -11.64
CA PRO A 72 7.54 -6.78 -11.71
C PRO A 72 6.82 -7.60 -10.64
N THR A 73 7.30 -8.80 -10.31
CA THR A 73 6.69 -9.65 -9.28
C THR A 73 6.67 -8.94 -7.92
N ILE A 74 7.83 -8.48 -7.47
CA ILE A 74 7.97 -7.77 -6.19
C ILE A 74 7.15 -6.47 -6.21
N PHE A 75 7.17 -5.73 -7.33
CA PHE A 75 6.40 -4.52 -7.49
C PHE A 75 4.90 -4.72 -7.26
N TYR A 76 4.30 -5.73 -7.90
CA TYR A 76 2.87 -5.97 -7.77
C TYR A 76 2.49 -6.55 -6.39
N TYR A 77 3.32 -7.39 -5.77
CA TYR A 77 3.08 -7.84 -4.41
C TYR A 77 3.16 -6.69 -3.39
N GLU A 78 4.11 -5.77 -3.56
CA GLU A 78 4.20 -4.56 -2.72
C GLU A 78 2.98 -3.64 -2.93
N LYS A 79 2.46 -3.51 -4.15
CA LYS A 79 1.19 -2.79 -4.42
C LYS A 79 0.00 -3.49 -3.74
N ALA A 80 -0.08 -4.81 -3.80
CA ALA A 80 -1.13 -5.58 -3.13
C ALA A 80 -1.12 -5.35 -1.60
N LEU A 81 0.06 -5.39 -0.96
CA LEU A 81 0.21 -5.14 0.48
C LEU A 81 -0.07 -3.69 0.88
N LYS A 82 0.05 -2.72 -0.02
CA LYS A 82 -0.38 -1.35 0.27
C LYS A 82 -1.89 -1.22 0.37
N LEU A 83 -2.64 -2.03 -0.39
CA LEU A 83 -4.10 -2.08 -0.34
C LEU A 83 -4.61 -2.94 0.82
N ASP A 84 -3.98 -4.10 1.04
CA ASP A 84 -4.31 -5.03 2.12
C ASP A 84 -3.04 -5.52 2.82
N PRO A 85 -2.59 -4.81 3.88
CA PRO A 85 -1.37 -5.16 4.62
C PRO A 85 -1.44 -6.49 5.35
N LEU A 86 -2.64 -7.02 5.62
CA LEU A 86 -2.85 -8.28 6.35
C LEU A 86 -2.94 -9.51 5.44
N ASN A 87 -2.90 -9.35 4.13
CA ASN A 87 -2.99 -10.45 3.19
C ASN A 87 -1.79 -11.40 3.32
N THR A 88 -2.02 -12.53 3.99
CA THR A 88 -0.98 -13.53 4.29
C THR A 88 -0.43 -14.20 3.04
N ASP A 89 -1.27 -14.39 2.02
CA ASP A 89 -0.85 -15.01 0.76
C ASP A 89 0.15 -14.11 0.03
N VAL A 90 -0.13 -12.81 -0.03
CA VAL A 90 0.79 -11.83 -0.61
C VAL A 90 2.09 -11.75 0.18
N GLN A 91 2.01 -11.72 1.53
CA GLN A 91 3.20 -11.69 2.39
C GLN A 91 4.10 -12.90 2.13
N ASN A 92 3.53 -14.10 2.09
CA ASN A 92 4.27 -15.32 1.83
C ASN A 92 4.89 -15.33 0.43
N ASN A 93 4.11 -14.97 -0.60
CA ASN A 93 4.59 -14.93 -1.97
C ASN A 93 5.70 -13.88 -2.16
N LEU A 94 5.60 -12.72 -1.49
CA LEU A 94 6.64 -11.71 -1.51
C LEU A 94 7.96 -12.22 -0.90
N ILE A 95 7.91 -12.98 0.20
CA ILE A 95 9.10 -13.59 0.80
C ILE A 95 9.79 -14.54 -0.20
N PHE A 96 9.02 -15.34 -0.95
CA PHE A 96 9.59 -16.22 -1.98
C PHE A 96 10.18 -15.41 -3.15
N ALA A 97 9.49 -14.37 -3.61
CA ALA A 97 9.98 -13.50 -4.68
C ALA A 97 11.27 -12.76 -4.28
N GLN A 98 11.36 -12.27 -3.05
CA GLN A 98 12.55 -11.60 -2.53
C GLN A 98 13.80 -12.51 -2.47
N ARG A 99 13.61 -13.82 -2.33
CA ARG A 99 14.73 -14.78 -2.39
C ARG A 99 15.32 -14.93 -3.80
N LEU A 100 14.57 -14.54 -4.83
CA LEU A 100 15.05 -14.54 -6.22
C LEU A 100 15.82 -13.26 -6.55
N ALA A 101 15.63 -12.19 -5.77
CA ALA A 101 16.39 -10.94 -5.95
C ALA A 101 17.86 -11.16 -5.63
N LEU A 102 18.74 -10.58 -6.47
CA LEU A 102 20.20 -10.73 -6.32
C LEU A 102 20.75 -9.91 -5.14
N ASP A 103 20.09 -8.81 -4.80
CA ASP A 103 20.57 -7.90 -3.75
C ASP A 103 20.12 -8.36 -2.37
N ASN A 104 21.06 -8.82 -1.57
CA ASN A 104 20.82 -9.15 -0.16
C ASN A 104 21.19 -7.98 0.75
N ILE A 105 20.28 -7.00 0.86
CA ILE A 105 20.51 -5.79 1.64
C ILE A 105 20.01 -5.99 3.07
N LYS A 106 20.93 -5.94 4.04
CA LYS A 106 20.57 -6.05 5.46
C LYS A 106 19.94 -4.75 5.93
N GLU A 107 18.71 -4.84 6.44
CA GLU A 107 18.02 -3.68 7.02
C GLU A 107 18.79 -3.16 8.26
N VAL A 108 18.81 -1.83 8.42
CA VAL A 108 19.25 -1.20 9.67
C VAL A 108 18.33 -1.65 10.81
N PRO A 109 18.88 -2.06 11.97
CA PRO A 109 18.06 -2.46 13.10
C PRO A 109 17.05 -1.39 13.49
N LYS A 110 15.77 -1.78 13.55
CA LYS A 110 14.67 -0.88 13.93
C LYS A 110 14.75 -0.54 15.42
N THR A 111 14.54 0.71 15.77
CA THR A 111 14.36 1.13 17.16
C THR A 111 13.11 0.46 17.76
N ILE A 112 13.00 0.43 19.10
CA ILE A 112 11.85 -0.15 19.81
C ILE A 112 10.53 0.47 19.32
N PHE A 113 10.49 1.80 19.14
CA PHE A 113 9.32 2.52 18.63
C PHE A 113 9.00 2.17 17.17
N GLN A 114 10.01 2.06 16.32
CA GLN A 114 9.82 1.64 14.92
C GLN A 114 9.33 0.19 14.84
N LYS A 115 9.86 -0.69 15.70
CA LYS A 115 9.41 -2.08 15.80
C LYS A 115 7.96 -2.16 16.27
N PHE A 116 7.58 -1.40 17.31
CA PHE A 116 6.20 -1.32 17.78
C PHE A 116 5.26 -0.82 16.66
N ASN A 117 5.63 0.27 16.00
CA ASN A 117 4.85 0.83 14.89
C ASN A 117 4.66 -0.20 13.76
N SER A 118 5.74 -0.85 13.29
CA SER A 118 5.66 -1.84 12.21
C SER A 118 4.92 -3.12 12.61
N THR A 119 5.01 -3.54 13.88
CA THR A 119 4.41 -4.81 14.34
C THR A 119 2.92 -4.67 14.66
N TYR A 120 2.49 -3.50 15.15
CA TYR A 120 1.12 -3.30 15.66
C TYR A 120 0.33 -2.26 14.88
N LEU A 121 0.89 -1.06 14.68
CA LEU A 121 0.12 0.05 14.10
C LEU A 121 0.01 -0.03 12.58
N GLN A 122 1.03 -0.52 11.89
CA GLN A 122 1.03 -0.69 10.42
C GLN A 122 0.31 -1.96 9.94
N LYS A 123 -0.25 -2.76 10.87
CA LYS A 123 -1.12 -3.90 10.49
C LYS A 123 -2.44 -3.44 9.88
N LEU A 124 -2.93 -2.29 10.29
CA LEU A 124 -4.12 -1.68 9.72
C LEU A 124 -3.70 -0.54 8.80
N SER A 125 -4.39 -0.42 7.66
CA SER A 125 -4.27 0.73 6.77
C SER A 125 -4.81 2.01 7.44
N TYR A 126 -4.49 3.18 6.90
CA TYR A 126 -5.05 4.43 7.44
C TYR A 126 -6.58 4.51 7.30
N ASN A 127 -7.17 3.85 6.28
CA ASN A 127 -8.62 3.77 6.11
C ASN A 127 -9.27 2.91 7.21
N GLU A 128 -8.67 1.79 7.56
CA GLU A 128 -9.15 0.93 8.66
C GLU A 128 -9.03 1.65 10.01
N TRP A 129 -7.92 2.36 10.24
CA TRP A 129 -7.80 3.23 11.42
C TRP A 129 -8.85 4.33 11.44
N ALA A 130 -9.20 4.93 10.29
CA ALA A 130 -10.29 5.91 10.20
C ALA A 130 -11.65 5.30 10.60
N THR A 131 -11.90 4.03 10.25
CA THR A 131 -13.10 3.32 10.71
C THR A 131 -13.12 3.16 12.24
N VAL A 132 -11.97 2.87 12.86
CA VAL A 132 -11.83 2.81 14.32
C VAL A 132 -12.09 4.18 14.97
N VAL A 133 -11.63 5.28 14.34
CA VAL A 133 -11.93 6.66 14.79
C VAL A 133 -13.43 6.91 14.80
N VAL A 134 -14.13 6.55 13.71
CA VAL A 134 -15.59 6.70 13.61
C VAL A 134 -16.29 5.90 14.72
N LEU A 135 -15.87 4.66 14.97
CA LEU A 135 -16.43 3.82 16.05
C LEU A 135 -16.31 4.51 17.42
N PHE A 136 -15.11 4.98 17.79
CA PHE A 136 -14.90 5.65 19.08
C PHE A 136 -15.62 7.01 19.16
N SER A 137 -15.80 7.72 18.05
CA SER A 137 -16.64 8.91 17.98
C SER A 137 -18.10 8.60 18.38
N PHE A 138 -18.70 7.57 17.78
CA PHE A 138 -20.05 7.12 18.11
C PHE A 138 -20.17 6.63 19.56
N LEU A 139 -19.20 5.85 20.05
CA LEU A 139 -19.20 5.39 21.44
C LEU A 139 -19.14 6.56 22.42
N THR A 140 -18.31 7.56 22.14
CA THR A 140 -18.21 8.77 22.97
C THR A 140 -19.53 9.51 23.03
N ALA A 141 -20.17 9.73 21.88
CA ALA A 141 -21.48 10.39 21.80
C ALA A 141 -22.57 9.58 22.54
N LEU A 142 -22.60 8.26 22.33
CA LEU A 142 -23.57 7.36 22.98
C LEU A 142 -23.43 7.41 24.51
N PHE A 143 -22.22 7.23 25.05
CA PHE A 143 -22.01 7.25 26.49
C PHE A 143 -22.26 8.61 27.11
N PHE A 144 -21.97 9.69 26.37
CA PHE A 144 -22.32 11.04 26.79
C PHE A 144 -23.84 11.27 26.86
N LEU A 145 -24.60 10.80 25.87
CA LEU A 145 -26.07 10.85 25.89
C LEU A 145 -26.66 10.00 27.04
N LEU A 146 -26.13 8.80 27.26
CA LEU A 146 -26.54 7.95 28.39
C LEU A 146 -26.24 8.63 29.73
N PHE A 147 -25.10 9.33 29.85
CA PHE A 147 -24.80 10.14 31.03
C PHE A 147 -25.83 11.26 31.20
N TYR A 148 -26.13 11.99 30.12
CA TYR A 148 -27.04 13.14 30.19
C TYR A 148 -28.46 12.73 30.63
N PHE A 149 -28.99 11.66 30.06
CA PHE A 149 -30.35 11.18 30.34
C PHE A 149 -30.46 10.26 31.57
N SER A 150 -29.38 9.88 32.21
CA SER A 150 -29.42 9.01 33.38
C SER A 150 -29.83 9.78 34.63
N TYR A 151 -30.76 9.21 35.43
CA TYR A 151 -31.17 9.76 36.71
C TYR A 151 -30.48 9.07 37.90
N SER A 152 -29.94 7.85 37.73
CA SER A 152 -29.24 7.11 38.77
C SER A 152 -27.81 7.64 38.98
N PRO A 153 -27.40 8.04 40.20
CA PRO A 153 -26.05 8.55 40.45
C PRO A 153 -24.96 7.55 40.08
N THR A 154 -25.14 6.28 40.31
CA THR A 154 -24.16 5.24 39.99
C THR A 154 -23.99 5.08 38.49
N LYS A 155 -25.11 4.95 37.74
CA LYS A 155 -25.05 4.88 36.25
C LYS A 155 -24.45 6.12 35.64
N LYS A 156 -24.78 7.30 36.19
CA LYS A 156 -24.26 8.58 35.74
C LYS A 156 -22.73 8.65 35.84
N ARG A 157 -22.16 8.18 36.95
CA ARG A 157 -20.70 8.09 37.13
C ARG A 157 -20.06 7.12 36.12
N ILE A 158 -20.64 5.93 35.94
CA ILE A 158 -20.12 4.94 34.98
C ILE A 158 -20.14 5.51 33.58
N TYR A 159 -21.27 6.03 33.10
CA TYR A 159 -21.37 6.56 31.74
C TYR A 159 -20.43 7.75 31.49
N PHE A 160 -20.27 8.64 32.48
CA PHE A 160 -19.35 9.76 32.40
C PHE A 160 -17.90 9.27 32.26
N THR A 161 -17.47 8.35 33.13
CA THR A 161 -16.10 7.81 33.09
C THR A 161 -15.84 7.06 31.77
N THR A 162 -16.80 6.27 31.31
CA THR A 162 -16.67 5.52 30.04
C THR A 162 -16.64 6.49 28.83
N SER A 163 -17.44 7.57 28.88
CA SER A 163 -17.40 8.61 27.83
C SER A 163 -16.04 9.29 27.75
N ILE A 164 -15.46 9.66 28.90
CA ILE A 164 -14.09 10.26 28.93
C ILE A 164 -13.06 9.27 28.39
N LEU A 165 -13.12 8.00 28.82
CA LEU A 165 -12.18 6.99 28.37
C LEU A 165 -12.31 6.77 26.85
N SER A 166 -13.53 6.67 26.33
CA SER A 166 -13.79 6.57 24.90
C SER A 166 -13.28 7.79 24.12
N PHE A 167 -13.43 8.99 24.68
CA PHE A 167 -12.90 10.22 24.07
C PHE A 167 -11.37 10.23 24.02
N ILE A 168 -10.69 9.73 25.07
CA ILE A 168 -9.22 9.59 25.05
C ILE A 168 -8.78 8.64 23.94
N PHE A 169 -9.46 7.48 23.79
CA PHE A 169 -9.17 6.55 22.69
C PHE A 169 -9.49 7.16 21.31
N PHE A 170 -10.57 7.93 21.19
CA PHE A 170 -10.88 8.68 19.98
C PHE A 170 -9.71 9.61 19.57
N VAL A 171 -9.23 10.45 20.48
CA VAL A 171 -8.11 11.36 20.21
C VAL A 171 -6.84 10.58 19.83
N PHE A 172 -6.57 9.47 20.54
CA PHE A 172 -5.41 8.63 20.26
C PHE A 172 -5.48 7.98 18.88
N THR A 173 -6.63 7.44 18.50
CA THR A 173 -6.83 6.84 17.18
C THR A 173 -6.79 7.86 16.05
N VAL A 174 -7.29 9.09 16.25
CA VAL A 174 -7.11 10.21 15.29
C VAL A 174 -5.63 10.48 15.05
N PHE A 175 -4.82 10.54 16.11
CA PHE A 175 -3.38 10.76 16.00
C PHE A 175 -2.67 9.64 15.23
N ILE A 176 -3.02 8.36 15.50
CA ILE A 176 -2.49 7.22 14.74
C ILE A 176 -2.86 7.35 13.26
N THR A 177 -4.15 7.57 12.95
CA THR A 177 -4.66 7.70 11.59
C THR A 177 -3.93 8.80 10.83
N TYR A 178 -3.77 9.96 11.44
CA TYR A 178 -3.05 11.09 10.83
C TYR A 178 -1.59 10.76 10.54
N ASN A 179 -0.89 10.12 11.48
CA ASN A 179 0.50 9.70 11.27
C ASN A 179 0.63 8.64 10.17
N GLN A 180 -0.27 7.67 10.13
CA GLN A 180 -0.33 6.65 9.06
C GLN A 180 -0.58 7.30 7.69
N TYR A 181 -1.56 8.20 7.61
CA TYR A 181 -1.86 8.95 6.39
C TYR A 181 -0.63 9.74 5.91
N LYS A 182 0.02 10.49 6.80
CA LYS A 182 1.22 11.26 6.48
C LYS A 182 2.38 10.37 6.01
N GLN A 183 2.59 9.24 6.66
CA GLN A 183 3.61 8.27 6.23
C GLN A 183 3.31 7.69 4.85
N THR A 184 2.08 7.29 4.59
CA THR A 184 1.66 6.74 3.29
C THR A 184 1.83 7.75 2.16
N LYS A 185 1.47 9.02 2.39
CA LYS A 185 1.60 10.09 1.38
C LYS A 185 3.04 10.55 1.15
N ASN A 186 3.87 10.56 2.19
CA ASN A 186 5.24 11.10 2.10
C ASN A 186 6.29 10.05 1.73
N LYS A 187 6.03 8.76 2.01
CA LYS A 187 6.94 7.68 1.62
C LYS A 187 6.77 7.38 0.13
N LYS A 188 7.67 7.88 -0.67
CA LYS A 188 7.78 7.53 -2.09
C LYS A 188 8.67 6.29 -2.20
N GLU A 189 8.07 5.12 -2.12
CA GLU A 189 8.76 3.85 -2.32
C GLU A 189 8.76 3.48 -3.80
N ALA A 190 9.81 2.81 -4.26
CA ALA A 190 9.95 2.31 -5.62
C ALA A 190 10.62 0.94 -5.63
N VAL A 191 10.49 0.24 -6.76
CA VAL A 191 11.20 -1.02 -7.02
C VAL A 191 12.08 -0.82 -8.26
N VAL A 192 13.30 -1.33 -8.22
CA VAL A 192 14.21 -1.35 -9.37
C VAL A 192 13.70 -2.34 -10.42
N PHE A 193 13.61 -1.88 -11.67
CA PHE A 193 13.15 -2.67 -12.83
C PHE A 193 14.27 -3.02 -13.81
N ALA A 194 15.36 -2.26 -13.81
CA ALA A 194 16.54 -2.60 -14.58
C ALA A 194 17.19 -3.88 -14.03
N GLU A 195 17.62 -4.80 -14.91
CA GLU A 195 18.36 -6.01 -14.50
C GLU A 195 19.55 -5.65 -13.61
N LYS A 196 20.25 -4.58 -14.00
CA LYS A 196 21.39 -4.03 -13.27
C LYS A 196 21.46 -2.52 -13.50
N THR A 197 21.61 -1.77 -12.42
CA THR A 197 21.75 -0.32 -12.47
C THR A 197 22.83 0.17 -11.52
N THR A 198 23.45 1.30 -11.88
CA THR A 198 24.52 1.92 -11.09
C THR A 198 24.00 3.14 -10.37
N VAL A 199 24.09 3.13 -9.04
CA VAL A 199 23.77 4.27 -8.19
C VAL A 199 25.01 5.16 -8.03
N ARG A 200 24.85 6.46 -8.24
CA ARG A 200 25.95 7.44 -8.31
C ARG A 200 25.87 8.46 -7.18
N ASN A 201 26.99 9.14 -6.90
CA ASN A 201 27.07 10.18 -5.86
C ASN A 201 26.40 11.50 -6.28
N ALA A 202 26.20 11.74 -7.60
CA ALA A 202 25.54 12.94 -8.15
C ALA A 202 24.65 12.59 -9.36
N PRO A 203 23.65 13.43 -9.73
CA PRO A 203 22.71 13.18 -10.80
C PRO A 203 23.32 13.47 -12.19
N THR A 204 24.37 12.75 -12.54
CA THR A 204 25.06 12.84 -13.85
C THR A 204 25.73 11.51 -14.19
N LEU A 205 25.81 11.19 -15.48
CA LEU A 205 26.46 9.97 -15.97
C LEU A 205 27.97 9.91 -15.67
N ASN A 206 28.62 11.07 -15.56
CA ASN A 206 30.06 11.18 -15.26
C ASN A 206 30.36 11.08 -13.75
N ALA A 207 29.34 11.03 -12.89
CA ALA A 207 29.53 10.91 -11.45
C ALA A 207 30.06 9.54 -11.06
N GLU A 208 30.79 9.50 -9.95
CA GLU A 208 31.33 8.27 -9.38
C GLU A 208 30.23 7.29 -8.97
N ALA A 209 30.44 6.00 -9.30
CA ALA A 209 29.56 4.92 -8.89
C ALA A 209 29.75 4.64 -7.39
N VAL A 210 28.66 4.65 -6.62
CA VAL A 210 28.68 4.34 -5.16
C VAL A 210 28.39 2.87 -4.91
N PHE A 211 27.37 2.33 -5.54
CA PHE A 211 26.99 0.91 -5.50
C PHE A 211 26.12 0.55 -6.71
N THR A 212 25.89 -0.74 -6.87
CA THR A 212 25.04 -1.29 -7.94
C THR A 212 23.81 -1.92 -7.33
N LEU A 213 22.66 -1.84 -8.02
CA LEU A 213 21.42 -2.50 -7.68
C LEU A 213 20.93 -3.37 -8.84
N HIS A 214 20.14 -4.36 -8.50
CA HIS A 214 19.50 -5.27 -9.44
C HIS A 214 17.97 -5.20 -9.33
N GLU A 215 17.29 -5.77 -10.32
CA GLU A 215 15.83 -5.80 -10.34
C GLU A 215 15.24 -6.41 -9.06
N GLY A 216 14.08 -5.90 -8.64
CA GLY A 216 13.38 -6.34 -7.43
C GLY A 216 13.82 -5.64 -6.15
N THR A 217 14.92 -4.88 -6.17
CA THR A 217 15.37 -4.12 -4.99
C THR A 217 14.41 -2.99 -4.68
N LYS A 218 13.86 -2.98 -3.46
CA LYS A 218 13.00 -1.90 -2.95
C LYS A 218 13.85 -0.75 -2.47
N VAL A 219 13.48 0.47 -2.88
CA VAL A 219 14.18 1.71 -2.55
C VAL A 219 13.19 2.78 -2.09
N MET A 220 13.65 3.72 -1.27
CA MET A 220 12.91 4.93 -0.90
C MET A 220 13.41 6.10 -1.75
N VAL A 221 12.51 6.78 -2.45
CA VAL A 221 12.84 7.99 -3.20
C VAL A 221 12.81 9.18 -2.27
N LEU A 222 13.93 9.88 -2.14
CA LEU A 222 14.12 11.04 -1.28
C LEU A 222 13.90 12.35 -2.03
N ASP A 223 14.38 12.41 -3.30
CA ASP A 223 14.35 13.61 -4.12
C ASP A 223 14.27 13.26 -5.61
N THR A 224 13.93 14.24 -6.44
CA THR A 224 13.87 14.08 -7.91
C THR A 224 14.45 15.33 -8.55
N LEU A 225 15.41 15.12 -9.45
CA LEU A 225 16.03 16.17 -10.25
C LEU A 225 16.10 15.70 -11.70
N ASP A 226 15.35 16.34 -12.59
CA ASP A 226 15.21 15.97 -14.00
C ASP A 226 14.91 14.46 -14.17
N ASN A 227 15.75 13.74 -14.92
CA ASN A 227 15.63 12.29 -15.11
C ASN A 227 16.39 11.46 -14.04
N TRP A 228 16.65 12.05 -12.86
CA TRP A 228 17.33 11.38 -11.76
C TRP A 228 16.47 11.35 -10.51
N LYS A 229 16.58 10.27 -9.76
CA LYS A 229 15.96 10.13 -8.43
C LYS A 229 17.02 9.85 -7.39
N LYS A 230 17.05 10.66 -6.33
CA LYS A 230 17.83 10.35 -5.14
C LYS A 230 17.12 9.26 -4.36
N ILE A 231 17.80 8.16 -4.13
CA ILE A 231 17.25 7.01 -3.44
C ILE A 231 18.00 6.70 -2.17
N LYS A 232 17.33 5.97 -1.28
CA LYS A 232 17.88 5.35 -0.08
C LYS A 232 17.49 3.88 -0.04
N ILE A 233 18.47 3.00 0.20
CA ILE A 233 18.25 1.56 0.36
C ILE A 233 18.12 1.17 1.85
N ALA A 234 17.74 -0.07 2.11
CA ALA A 234 17.41 -0.55 3.46
C ALA A 234 18.58 -0.52 4.46
N ASP A 235 19.82 -0.55 4.00
CA ASP A 235 21.04 -0.41 4.83
C ASP A 235 21.40 1.06 5.16
N GLY A 236 20.63 2.01 4.61
CA GLY A 236 20.80 3.44 4.84
C GLY A 236 21.67 4.18 3.83
N LYS A 237 22.31 3.49 2.87
CA LYS A 237 23.08 4.14 1.80
C LYS A 237 22.17 4.93 0.87
N GLU A 238 22.69 6.03 0.37
CA GLU A 238 21.98 6.95 -0.53
C GLU A 238 22.78 7.17 -1.81
N GLY A 239 22.08 7.56 -2.89
CA GLY A 239 22.69 7.97 -4.14
C GLY A 239 21.63 8.25 -5.20
N TRP A 240 22.09 8.55 -6.41
CA TRP A 240 21.25 8.92 -7.54
C TRP A 240 21.16 7.79 -8.57
N ILE A 241 19.95 7.51 -9.03
CA ILE A 241 19.60 6.50 -10.02
C ILE A 241 18.80 7.16 -11.15
N ILE A 242 18.86 6.61 -12.36
CA ILE A 242 18.04 7.07 -13.49
C ILE A 242 16.55 6.77 -13.19
N ALA A 243 15.69 7.74 -13.46
CA ALA A 243 14.27 7.65 -13.10
C ALA A 243 13.53 6.50 -13.79
N ASP A 244 13.89 6.20 -15.04
CA ASP A 244 13.26 5.15 -15.85
C ASP A 244 13.63 3.72 -15.40
N GLU A 245 14.68 3.58 -14.60
CA GLU A 245 15.15 2.28 -14.08
C GLU A 245 14.39 1.81 -12.84
N ILE A 246 13.52 2.67 -12.28
CA ILE A 246 12.68 2.35 -11.11
C ILE A 246 11.22 2.66 -11.37
N LYS A 247 10.31 1.94 -10.69
CA LYS A 247 8.88 2.25 -10.70
C LYS A 247 8.38 2.58 -9.31
N LEU A 248 7.66 3.71 -9.21
CA LEU A 248 7.05 4.16 -7.97
C LEU A 248 5.87 3.28 -7.58
N LEU A 249 5.80 2.91 -6.32
CA LEU A 249 4.70 2.14 -5.74
C LEU A 249 3.46 3.00 -5.40
N ASN A 250 3.57 4.32 -5.43
CA ASN A 250 2.54 5.25 -4.95
C ASN A 250 1.66 5.85 -6.07
N ASN A 251 1.66 5.28 -7.25
CA ASN A 251 0.76 5.69 -8.34
C ASN A 251 -0.58 4.95 -8.18
N PHE A 252 -1.43 5.44 -7.26
CA PHE A 252 -2.85 5.14 -7.14
C PHE A 252 -3.64 6.43 -7.31
#